data_46903b3b07fad635c618b8927033e251
#
_entry.id   46903b3b07fad635c618b8927033e251
#
_cell.length_a   1.000
_cell.length_b   1.000
_cell.length_c   1.000
_cell.angle_alpha   90.00
_cell.angle_beta   90.00
_cell.angle_gamma   90.00
#
_symmetry.space_group_name_H-M   'P 1'
#
loop_
_entity.id
_entity.type
_entity.pdbx_description
1 polymer ?
#
loop_
_entity_poly.entity_id
_entity_poly.type
_entity_poly.pdbx_seq_one_letter_code
_entity_poly.pdbx_strand_id
1 'polypeptide(L)'
;LIQDQEINWRVSPEIRGSKSLKYKNESISISVIGARESYLSIQGYEIDQGAFFTERDDLARKRVAIIGSSVGTELKTSSKALVGEEVDLGGVTFKIIGVTKSEGSSGWSNPDEQIYIPLLTASDRVFGRDRVDSIRVEVPNTYTPEEAMISIERVLRREHDIGPGEENNFRINDWSQFTDLQKQATAIFSALLIGIAGISLMVGGIGVMNIMLVSVTERTREIGLRKALGA
;
A
#
# COMPACT_ATOMS: atom_id res chain seq x y z
N LEU A 1 -23.17 -5.52 8.85
CA LEU A 1 -24.23 -5.39 7.85
C LEU A 1 -23.99 -6.17 6.54
N ILE A 2 -22.76 -6.54 6.18
CA ILE A 2 -22.46 -7.41 5.03
C ILE A 2 -22.03 -8.81 5.50
N GLN A 3 -22.39 -9.22 6.71
CA GLN A 3 -22.36 -10.62 7.15
C GLN A 3 -23.68 -11.29 6.75
N ASP A 4 -24.03 -11.20 5.49
CA ASP A 4 -25.10 -12.03 4.96
C ASP A 4 -24.56 -13.46 4.86
N GLN A 5 -25.35 -14.45 5.24
CA GLN A 5 -24.94 -15.88 5.25
C GLN A 5 -24.51 -16.40 3.88
N GLU A 6 -24.70 -15.60 2.81
CA GLU A 6 -24.30 -15.94 1.45
C GLU A 6 -22.88 -15.50 1.08
N ILE A 7 -22.25 -14.54 1.81
CA ILE A 7 -20.94 -14.01 1.48
C ILE A 7 -20.05 -13.97 2.72
N ASN A 8 -19.27 -15.02 2.92
CA ASN A 8 -18.28 -15.09 3.99
C ASN A 8 -16.94 -14.45 3.58
N TRP A 9 -16.99 -13.20 3.08
CA TRP A 9 -15.81 -12.45 2.70
C TRP A 9 -15.30 -11.58 3.86
N ARG A 10 -14.02 -11.29 3.86
CA ARG A 10 -13.46 -10.32 4.82
C ARG A 10 -13.84 -8.91 4.40
N VAL A 11 -14.43 -8.18 5.34
CA VAL A 11 -14.96 -6.85 5.11
C VAL A 11 -14.45 -5.90 6.19
N SER A 12 -14.00 -4.73 5.78
CA SER A 12 -13.64 -3.63 6.69
C SER A 12 -14.33 -2.34 6.27
N PRO A 13 -15.35 -1.91 6.99
CA PRO A 13 -15.87 -0.55 6.86
C PRO A 13 -14.85 0.46 7.39
N GLU A 14 -14.83 1.64 6.78
CA GLU A 14 -13.87 2.71 7.09
C GLU A 14 -14.58 4.04 7.27
N ILE A 15 -14.11 4.80 8.27
CA ILE A 15 -14.38 6.22 8.44
C ILE A 15 -13.05 6.95 8.24
N ARG A 16 -13.01 7.94 7.36
CA ARG A 16 -11.81 8.71 7.04
C ARG A 16 -11.99 10.18 7.35
N GLY A 17 -10.90 10.83 7.70
CA GLY A 17 -10.86 12.28 7.86
C GLY A 17 -9.49 12.73 8.36
N SER A 18 -9.30 14.04 8.46
CA SER A 18 -8.06 14.61 9.00
C SER A 18 -8.32 15.21 10.37
N LYS A 19 -7.38 15.04 11.28
CA LYS A 19 -7.40 15.66 12.62
C LYS A 19 -6.00 16.13 13.01
N SER A 20 -5.94 17.01 13.99
CA SER A 20 -4.68 17.38 14.61
C SER A 20 -4.21 16.27 15.54
N LEU A 21 -2.99 15.81 15.35
CA LEU A 21 -2.29 14.89 16.26
C LEU A 21 -1.26 15.69 17.03
N LYS A 22 -1.34 15.64 18.36
CA LYS A 22 -0.41 16.37 19.26
C LYS A 22 0.35 15.38 20.13
N TYR A 23 1.64 15.57 20.20
CA TYR A 23 2.52 14.85 21.11
C TYR A 23 3.54 15.84 21.71
N LYS A 24 3.53 15.98 23.04
CA LYS A 24 4.32 17.00 23.76
C LYS A 24 4.05 18.41 23.18
N ASN A 25 5.08 19.06 22.62
CA ASN A 25 4.99 20.40 22.05
C ASN A 25 4.80 20.41 20.52
N GLU A 26 4.75 19.24 19.89
CA GLU A 26 4.58 19.12 18.43
C GLU A 26 3.12 18.83 18.08
N SER A 27 2.68 19.40 16.96
CA SER A 27 1.32 19.21 16.43
C SER A 27 1.37 19.14 14.92
N ILE A 28 0.78 18.09 14.36
CA ILE A 28 0.68 17.86 12.93
C ILE A 28 -0.77 17.61 12.51
N SER A 29 -1.08 17.84 11.24
CA SER A 29 -2.34 17.38 10.66
C SER A 29 -2.15 15.98 10.10
N ILE A 30 -2.94 15.02 10.56
CA ILE A 30 -2.79 13.61 10.18
C ILE A 30 -4.08 13.06 9.58
N SER A 31 -3.95 12.16 8.62
CA SER A 31 -5.06 11.38 8.09
C SER A 31 -5.42 10.28 9.07
N VAL A 32 -6.68 10.27 9.52
CA VAL A 32 -7.22 9.32 10.47
C VAL A 32 -8.09 8.30 9.75
N ILE A 33 -7.82 7.02 9.98
CA ILE A 33 -8.63 5.91 9.48
C ILE A 33 -9.21 5.15 10.67
N GLY A 34 -10.53 5.25 10.82
CA GLY A 34 -11.28 4.37 11.70
C GLY A 34 -11.64 3.10 10.95
N ALA A 35 -11.17 1.94 11.40
CA ALA A 35 -11.33 0.68 10.70
C ALA A 35 -11.53 -0.49 11.66
N ARG A 36 -11.90 -1.67 11.13
CA ARG A 36 -11.94 -2.93 11.88
C ARG A 36 -10.58 -3.64 11.86
N GLU A 37 -10.45 -4.68 12.68
CA GLU A 37 -9.22 -5.48 12.78
C GLU A 37 -8.78 -6.10 11.44
N SER A 38 -9.74 -6.43 10.56
CA SER A 38 -9.48 -6.98 9.23
C SER A 38 -8.80 -6.02 8.27
N TYR A 39 -8.75 -4.72 8.58
CA TYR A 39 -8.25 -3.68 7.68
C TYR A 39 -6.82 -3.91 7.21
N LEU A 40 -5.89 -4.16 8.15
CA LEU A 40 -4.48 -4.36 7.78
C LEU A 40 -4.28 -5.59 6.92
N SER A 41 -4.96 -6.70 7.25
CA SER A 41 -4.86 -7.92 6.46
C SER A 41 -5.40 -7.75 5.04
N ILE A 42 -6.51 -7.01 4.87
CA ILE A 42 -7.09 -6.69 3.55
C ILE A 42 -6.16 -5.77 2.75
N GLN A 43 -5.44 -4.86 3.42
CA GLN A 43 -4.49 -3.95 2.78
C GLN A 43 -3.11 -4.59 2.54
N GLY A 44 -2.82 -5.73 3.16
CA GLY A 44 -1.51 -6.37 3.14
C GLY A 44 -0.46 -5.64 3.99
N TYR A 45 -0.88 -4.75 4.91
CA TYR A 45 0.05 -4.01 5.76
C TYR A 45 0.53 -4.86 6.93
N GLU A 46 1.80 -4.74 7.27
CA GLU A 46 2.42 -5.45 8.38
C GLU A 46 2.76 -4.50 9.54
N ILE A 47 2.75 -5.04 10.76
CA ILE A 47 3.20 -4.33 11.95
C ILE A 47 4.72 -4.51 12.09
N ASP A 48 5.44 -3.39 12.27
CA ASP A 48 6.87 -3.39 12.56
C ASP A 48 7.15 -3.52 14.06
N GLN A 49 6.36 -2.84 14.90
CA GLN A 49 6.47 -2.91 16.36
C GLN A 49 5.11 -2.82 17.02
N GLY A 50 4.91 -3.59 18.08
CA GLY A 50 3.65 -3.63 18.82
C GLY A 50 2.63 -4.61 18.24
N ALA A 51 1.35 -4.27 18.29
CA ALA A 51 0.27 -5.10 17.77
C ALA A 51 -0.85 -4.25 17.20
N PHE A 52 -1.67 -4.86 16.33
CA PHE A 52 -2.89 -4.23 15.86
C PHE A 52 -4.01 -4.38 16.93
N PHE A 53 -4.99 -3.48 16.90
CA PHE A 53 -6.17 -3.61 17.76
C PHE A 53 -7.04 -4.78 17.30
N THR A 54 -7.72 -5.35 18.27
CA THR A 54 -8.60 -6.51 18.07
C THR A 54 -10.06 -6.08 17.96
N GLU A 55 -10.94 -7.00 17.51
CA GLU A 55 -12.38 -6.79 17.53
C GLU A 55 -12.89 -6.42 18.93
N ARG A 56 -12.32 -7.01 20.00
CA ARG A 56 -12.66 -6.65 21.38
C ARG A 56 -12.32 -5.20 21.72
N ASP A 57 -11.23 -4.67 21.16
CA ASP A 57 -10.85 -3.28 21.37
C ASP A 57 -11.81 -2.33 20.64
N ASP A 58 -12.28 -2.72 19.44
CA ASP A 58 -13.29 -1.98 18.71
C ASP A 58 -14.65 -1.98 19.43
N LEU A 59 -15.16 -3.14 19.80
CA LEU A 59 -16.42 -3.28 20.54
C LEU A 59 -16.39 -2.57 21.90
N ALA A 60 -15.25 -2.60 22.58
CA ALA A 60 -15.05 -1.89 23.85
C ALA A 60 -14.77 -0.39 23.67
N ARG A 61 -14.73 0.13 22.42
CA ARG A 61 -14.41 1.53 22.09
C ARG A 61 -13.13 2.02 22.77
N LYS A 62 -12.10 1.15 22.77
CA LYS A 62 -10.82 1.49 23.39
C LYS A 62 -10.13 2.62 22.62
N ARG A 63 -9.50 3.51 23.36
CA ARG A 63 -8.71 4.61 22.83
C ARG A 63 -7.27 4.15 22.59
N VAL A 64 -7.12 3.26 21.61
CA VAL A 64 -5.83 2.76 21.13
C VAL A 64 -5.65 3.16 19.68
N ALA A 65 -4.39 3.35 19.27
CA ALA A 65 -4.07 3.75 17.91
C ALA A 65 -2.79 3.06 17.42
N ILE A 66 -2.73 2.88 16.11
CA ILE A 66 -1.52 2.46 15.39
C ILE A 66 -1.14 3.61 14.46
N ILE A 67 0.14 3.88 14.34
CA ILE A 67 0.67 4.94 13.48
C ILE A 67 1.48 4.36 12.33
N GLY A 68 1.49 5.09 11.22
CA GLY A 68 2.38 4.83 10.10
C GLY A 68 3.84 5.08 10.46
N SER A 69 4.73 4.46 9.70
CA SER A 69 6.18 4.47 9.96
C SER A 69 6.80 5.86 9.98
N SER A 70 6.26 6.83 9.24
CA SER A 70 6.80 8.19 9.12
C SER A 70 6.22 9.19 10.12
N VAL A 71 5.13 8.87 10.83
CA VAL A 71 4.43 9.78 11.74
C VAL A 71 5.35 10.33 12.84
N GLY A 72 6.21 9.47 13.39
CA GLY A 72 7.17 9.90 14.40
C GLY A 72 8.15 10.94 13.89
N THR A 73 8.60 10.83 12.65
CA THR A 73 9.52 11.80 12.03
C THR A 73 8.86 13.18 11.93
N GLU A 74 7.59 13.25 11.57
CA GLU A 74 6.84 14.51 11.54
C GLU A 74 6.67 15.12 12.95
N LEU A 75 6.57 14.27 13.97
CA LEU A 75 6.54 14.67 15.39
C LEU A 75 7.95 14.87 16.01
N LYS A 76 8.99 14.95 15.18
CA LYS A 76 10.39 15.11 15.59
C LYS A 76 10.89 14.03 16.57
N THR A 77 10.38 12.82 16.43
CA THR A 77 10.76 11.65 17.24
C THR A 77 10.79 10.40 16.38
N SER A 78 11.07 9.24 16.97
CA SER A 78 10.95 7.96 16.26
C SER A 78 9.54 7.40 16.44
N SER A 79 8.92 6.90 15.36
CA SER A 79 7.61 6.24 15.43
C SER A 79 7.63 5.06 16.42
N LYS A 80 8.74 4.31 16.48
CA LYS A 80 8.92 3.20 17.43
C LYS A 80 8.95 3.66 18.88
N ALA A 81 9.48 4.85 19.17
CA ALA A 81 9.53 5.40 20.52
C ALA A 81 8.14 5.86 21.01
N LEU A 82 7.19 6.03 20.10
CA LEU A 82 5.81 6.39 20.45
C LEU A 82 4.98 5.17 20.90
N VAL A 83 5.44 3.95 20.68
CA VAL A 83 4.71 2.75 21.14
C VAL A 83 4.67 2.70 22.66
N GLY A 84 3.46 2.71 23.21
CA GLY A 84 3.22 2.79 24.65
C GLY A 84 2.90 4.18 25.18
N GLU A 85 3.23 5.23 24.42
CA GLU A 85 2.98 6.63 24.73
C GLU A 85 1.53 7.04 24.43
N GLU A 86 1.13 8.15 25.02
CA GLU A 86 -0.17 8.77 24.80
C GLU A 86 -0.04 9.98 23.89
N VAL A 87 -0.96 10.10 22.94
CA VAL A 87 -1.06 11.22 22.00
C VAL A 87 -2.49 11.80 22.04
N ASP A 88 -2.62 13.09 21.77
CA ASP A 88 -3.93 13.74 21.61
C ASP A 88 -4.30 13.77 20.13
N LEU A 89 -5.41 13.16 19.78
CA LEU A 89 -5.96 13.15 18.43
C LEU A 89 -7.29 13.91 18.42
N GLY A 90 -7.27 15.18 17.99
CA GLY A 90 -8.47 16.01 17.90
C GLY A 90 -9.15 16.23 19.25
N GLY A 91 -8.39 16.32 20.35
CA GLY A 91 -8.89 16.49 21.72
C GLY A 91 -9.24 15.20 22.45
N VAL A 92 -8.93 14.04 21.87
CA VAL A 92 -9.12 12.72 22.48
C VAL A 92 -7.77 12.03 22.65
N THR A 93 -7.46 11.63 23.87
CA THR A 93 -6.20 10.91 24.16
C THR A 93 -6.27 9.46 23.69
N PHE A 94 -5.28 9.04 22.90
CA PHE A 94 -5.09 7.67 22.44
C PHE A 94 -3.74 7.13 22.89
N LYS A 95 -3.71 5.86 23.26
CA LYS A 95 -2.47 5.12 23.50
C LYS A 95 -1.99 4.48 22.20
N ILE A 96 -0.76 4.78 21.79
CA ILE A 96 -0.15 4.11 20.65
C ILE A 96 0.22 2.67 21.01
N ILE A 97 -0.30 1.69 20.30
CA ILE A 97 -0.06 0.27 20.55
C ILE A 97 0.76 -0.42 19.47
N GLY A 98 1.00 0.25 18.35
CA GLY A 98 1.82 -0.29 17.27
C GLY A 98 2.20 0.73 16.21
N VAL A 99 3.16 0.33 15.39
CA VAL A 99 3.67 1.06 14.22
C VAL A 99 3.67 0.11 13.04
N THR A 100 3.19 0.56 11.88
CA THR A 100 3.23 -0.23 10.64
C THR A 100 4.65 -0.24 10.05
N LYS A 101 4.98 -1.28 9.28
CA LYS A 101 6.13 -1.23 8.39
C LYS A 101 5.94 -0.12 7.35
N SER A 102 7.05 0.35 6.79
CA SER A 102 6.97 1.31 5.69
C SER A 102 6.48 0.62 4.43
N GLU A 103 5.39 1.13 3.89
CA GLU A 103 4.77 0.67 2.63
C GLU A 103 5.11 1.60 1.46
N GLY A 104 5.59 2.80 1.80
CA GLY A 104 5.84 3.85 0.82
C GLY A 104 4.57 4.56 0.33
N SER A 105 4.77 5.62 -0.44
CA SER A 105 3.68 6.41 -1.02
C SER A 105 3.24 5.81 -2.36
N SER A 106 1.96 5.55 -2.52
CA SER A 106 1.35 5.10 -3.78
C SER A 106 0.70 6.23 -4.58
N GLY A 107 1.20 7.46 -4.45
CA GLY A 107 0.74 8.64 -5.19
C GLY A 107 -0.62 9.20 -4.75
N TRP A 108 -1.57 8.38 -4.39
CA TRP A 108 -2.92 8.76 -3.94
C TRP A 108 -3.11 8.66 -2.43
N SER A 109 -2.27 7.90 -1.76
CA SER A 109 -2.31 7.67 -0.31
C SER A 109 -0.92 7.36 0.19
N ASN A 110 -0.56 7.94 1.32
CA ASN A 110 0.67 7.61 2.04
C ASN A 110 0.31 6.92 3.36
N PRO A 111 0.29 5.57 3.41
CA PRO A 111 -0.03 4.84 4.62
C PRO A 111 0.97 5.10 5.76
N ASP A 112 2.19 5.52 5.41
CA ASP A 112 3.25 5.83 6.37
C ASP A 112 2.98 7.11 7.18
N GLU A 113 2.07 7.98 6.71
CA GLU A 113 1.67 9.24 7.34
C GLU A 113 0.23 9.19 7.89
N GLN A 114 -0.27 8.02 8.24
CA GLN A 114 -1.64 7.82 8.71
C GLN A 114 -1.68 7.31 10.15
N ILE A 115 -2.83 7.52 10.80
CA ILE A 115 -3.14 6.91 12.09
C ILE A 115 -4.39 6.05 11.95
N TYR A 116 -4.34 4.85 12.51
CA TYR A 116 -5.41 3.86 12.48
C TYR A 116 -5.97 3.70 13.88
N ILE A 117 -7.29 3.79 14.01
CA ILE A 117 -8.01 3.65 15.28
C ILE A 117 -9.21 2.72 15.10
N PRO A 118 -9.72 2.09 16.17
CA PRO A 118 -10.92 1.25 16.08
C PRO A 118 -12.11 2.04 15.52
N LEU A 119 -12.90 1.38 14.66
CA LEU A 119 -14.00 2.00 13.91
C LEU A 119 -15.03 2.67 14.81
N LEU A 120 -15.51 1.95 15.84
CA LEU A 120 -16.51 2.48 16.76
C LEU A 120 -15.96 3.65 17.58
N THR A 121 -14.67 3.62 17.93
CA THR A 121 -14.02 4.75 18.60
C THR A 121 -13.90 5.96 17.68
N ALA A 122 -13.56 5.73 16.39
CA ALA A 122 -13.53 6.80 15.37
C ALA A 122 -14.91 7.43 15.21
N SER A 123 -15.93 6.61 15.03
CA SER A 123 -17.33 7.03 14.90
C SER A 123 -17.77 7.92 16.08
N ASP A 124 -17.69 7.38 17.29
CA ASP A 124 -18.30 7.99 18.47
C ASP A 124 -17.48 9.16 19.03
N ARG A 125 -16.13 9.07 18.98
CA ARG A 125 -15.27 9.98 19.75
C ARG A 125 -14.52 11.00 18.90
N VAL A 126 -14.18 10.64 17.67
CA VAL A 126 -13.31 11.47 16.82
C VAL A 126 -14.13 12.23 15.77
N PHE A 127 -15.08 11.57 15.14
CA PHE A 127 -15.85 12.15 14.05
C PHE A 127 -17.29 12.50 14.43
N GLY A 128 -17.88 11.87 15.46
CA GLY A 128 -19.26 12.12 15.88
C GLY A 128 -20.31 11.77 14.81
N ARG A 129 -20.04 10.76 14.01
CA ARG A 129 -20.93 10.28 12.94
C ARG A 129 -20.89 8.77 12.84
N ASP A 130 -22.01 8.16 12.54
CA ASP A 130 -22.21 6.70 12.48
C ASP A 130 -22.16 6.13 11.04
N ARG A 131 -22.07 6.99 10.02
CA ARG A 131 -21.92 6.53 8.64
C ARG A 131 -20.45 6.27 8.29
N VAL A 132 -20.24 5.23 7.50
CA VAL A 132 -18.93 4.90 6.91
C VAL A 132 -18.73 5.63 5.58
N ASP A 133 -17.49 5.93 5.23
CA ASP A 133 -17.15 6.60 3.96
C ASP A 133 -16.86 5.58 2.86
N SER A 134 -16.33 4.41 3.22
CA SER A 134 -16.08 3.31 2.30
C SER A 134 -16.10 1.97 3.01
N ILE A 135 -16.27 0.91 2.24
CA ILE A 135 -16.21 -0.47 2.71
C ILE A 135 -15.20 -1.19 1.83
N ARG A 136 -14.16 -1.74 2.45
CA ARG A 136 -13.22 -2.60 1.75
C ARG A 136 -13.65 -4.05 1.87
N VAL A 137 -13.59 -4.73 0.75
CA VAL A 137 -13.96 -6.14 0.66
C VAL A 137 -12.82 -6.91 0.03
N GLU A 138 -12.38 -7.96 0.71
CA GLU A 138 -11.44 -8.93 0.15
C GLU A 138 -12.22 -10.04 -0.53
N VAL A 139 -12.09 -10.09 -1.86
CA VAL A 139 -12.75 -11.09 -2.69
C VAL A 139 -11.88 -12.34 -2.75
N PRO A 140 -12.38 -13.52 -2.38
CA PRO A 140 -11.66 -14.77 -2.56
C PRO A 140 -11.35 -15.04 -4.03
N ASN A 141 -10.19 -15.66 -4.32
CA ASN A 141 -9.75 -15.99 -5.67
C ASN A 141 -10.67 -16.97 -6.43
N THR A 142 -11.72 -17.48 -5.78
CA THR A 142 -12.75 -18.34 -6.38
C THR A 142 -13.78 -17.55 -7.18
N TYR A 143 -13.81 -16.23 -7.06
CA TYR A 143 -14.72 -15.36 -7.76
C TYR A 143 -13.97 -14.45 -8.73
N THR A 144 -14.58 -14.19 -9.88
CA THR A 144 -14.08 -13.13 -10.76
C THR A 144 -14.47 -11.74 -10.20
N PRO A 145 -13.74 -10.69 -10.55
CA PRO A 145 -14.09 -9.32 -10.12
C PRO A 145 -15.54 -8.95 -10.49
N GLU A 146 -16.00 -9.37 -11.66
CA GLU A 146 -17.36 -9.09 -12.17
C GLU A 146 -18.42 -9.80 -11.33
N GLU A 147 -18.23 -11.09 -11.01
CA GLU A 147 -19.13 -11.85 -10.13
C GLU A 147 -19.19 -11.25 -8.73
N ALA A 148 -18.04 -10.81 -8.23
CA ALA A 148 -17.96 -10.13 -6.93
C ALA A 148 -18.72 -8.81 -6.93
N MET A 149 -18.54 -7.97 -7.95
CA MET A 149 -19.25 -6.69 -8.07
C MET A 149 -20.76 -6.91 -8.12
N ILE A 150 -21.25 -7.87 -8.91
CA ILE A 150 -22.69 -8.20 -8.99
C ILE A 150 -23.22 -8.63 -7.62
N SER A 151 -22.45 -9.46 -6.90
CA SER A 151 -22.85 -9.96 -5.57
C SER A 151 -22.93 -8.84 -4.54
N ILE A 152 -21.91 -7.97 -4.51
CA ILE A 152 -21.85 -6.80 -3.62
C ILE A 152 -22.98 -5.82 -3.97
N GLU A 153 -23.19 -5.55 -5.25
CA GLU A 153 -24.27 -4.65 -5.71
C GLU A 153 -25.65 -5.15 -5.24
N ARG A 154 -25.92 -6.43 -5.41
CA ARG A 154 -27.17 -7.05 -4.97
C ARG A 154 -27.42 -6.85 -3.48
N VAL A 155 -26.40 -7.09 -2.65
CA VAL A 155 -26.49 -6.92 -1.20
C VAL A 155 -26.72 -5.45 -0.85
N LEU A 156 -25.94 -4.53 -1.42
CA LEU A 156 -26.06 -3.10 -1.12
C LEU A 156 -27.41 -2.53 -1.59
N ARG A 157 -27.89 -2.91 -2.76
CA ARG A 157 -29.22 -2.48 -3.23
C ARG A 157 -30.34 -2.92 -2.30
N ARG A 158 -30.25 -4.16 -1.78
CA ARG A 158 -31.21 -4.68 -0.80
C ARG A 158 -31.15 -3.92 0.51
N GLU A 159 -29.95 -3.69 1.06
CA GLU A 159 -29.77 -2.99 2.34
C GLU A 159 -30.12 -1.48 2.27
N HIS A 160 -30.04 -0.91 1.08
CA HIS A 160 -30.37 0.51 0.83
C HIS A 160 -31.79 0.72 0.31
N ASP A 161 -32.62 -0.36 0.26
CA ASP A 161 -33.98 -0.33 -0.26
C ASP A 161 -34.11 0.24 -1.68
N ILE A 162 -33.08 -0.01 -2.55
CA ILE A 162 -33.07 0.48 -3.93
C ILE A 162 -33.88 -0.47 -4.82
N GLY A 163 -34.97 0.05 -5.38
CA GLY A 163 -35.90 -0.69 -6.24
C GLY A 163 -35.35 -1.02 -7.63
N PRO A 164 -35.99 -1.95 -8.36
CA PRO A 164 -35.64 -2.23 -9.74
C PRO A 164 -35.75 -0.98 -10.60
N GLY A 165 -34.69 -0.67 -11.37
CA GLY A 165 -34.67 0.50 -12.28
C GLY A 165 -34.20 1.80 -11.62
N GLU A 166 -34.00 1.84 -10.32
CA GLU A 166 -33.42 3.00 -9.62
C GLU A 166 -31.91 3.01 -9.71
N GLU A 167 -31.31 4.21 -9.74
CA GLU A 167 -29.86 4.38 -9.74
C GLU A 167 -29.25 4.03 -8.37
N ASN A 168 -28.01 3.49 -8.39
CA ASN A 168 -27.29 3.19 -7.18
C ASN A 168 -26.84 4.49 -6.47
N ASN A 169 -27.04 4.56 -5.16
CA ASN A 169 -26.55 5.64 -4.29
C ASN A 169 -25.14 5.36 -3.75
N PHE A 170 -24.46 4.34 -4.27
CA PHE A 170 -23.09 3.92 -3.96
C PHE A 170 -22.30 3.66 -5.24
N ARG A 171 -20.97 3.56 -5.10
CA ARG A 171 -20.06 3.19 -6.20
C ARG A 171 -19.21 2.01 -5.76
N ILE A 172 -19.07 1.04 -6.64
CA ILE A 172 -18.13 -0.09 -6.48
C ILE A 172 -16.92 0.19 -7.36
N ASN A 173 -15.73 0.15 -6.79
CA ASN A 173 -14.48 0.33 -7.52
C ASN A 173 -13.67 -0.97 -7.44
N ASP A 174 -13.25 -1.46 -8.59
CA ASP A 174 -12.31 -2.57 -8.70
C ASP A 174 -10.88 -2.04 -8.78
N TRP A 175 -10.08 -2.39 -7.78
CA TRP A 175 -8.67 -2.03 -7.71
C TRP A 175 -7.76 -2.99 -8.46
N SER A 176 -8.24 -4.18 -8.87
CA SER A 176 -7.46 -5.18 -9.61
C SER A 176 -7.03 -4.63 -10.96
N GLN A 177 -7.89 -3.92 -11.67
CA GLN A 177 -7.59 -3.31 -12.97
C GLN A 177 -6.43 -2.30 -12.86
N PHE A 178 -6.39 -1.48 -11.81
CA PHE A 178 -5.29 -0.54 -11.59
C PHE A 178 -3.96 -1.26 -11.37
N THR A 179 -3.98 -2.31 -10.56
CA THR A 179 -2.79 -3.15 -10.30
C THR A 179 -2.29 -3.82 -11.59
N ASP A 180 -3.18 -4.28 -12.43
CA ASP A 180 -2.81 -4.93 -13.69
C ASP A 180 -2.27 -3.93 -14.73
N LEU A 181 -2.81 -2.74 -14.81
CA LEU A 181 -2.25 -1.66 -15.62
C LEU A 181 -0.83 -1.28 -15.16
N GLN A 182 -0.61 -1.21 -13.85
CA GLN A 182 0.72 -0.92 -13.30
C GLN A 182 1.73 -2.04 -13.61
N LYS A 183 1.33 -3.31 -13.50
CA LYS A 183 2.16 -4.46 -13.90
C LYS A 183 2.50 -4.41 -15.38
N GLN A 184 1.53 -4.12 -16.25
CA GLN A 184 1.75 -4.00 -17.69
C GLN A 184 2.71 -2.86 -18.01
N ALA A 185 2.54 -1.68 -17.42
CA ALA A 185 3.45 -0.56 -17.59
C ALA A 185 4.88 -0.93 -17.17
N THR A 186 5.05 -1.56 -16.01
CA THR A 186 6.36 -2.03 -15.52
C THR A 186 6.99 -3.04 -16.48
N ALA A 187 6.21 -3.97 -17.03
CA ALA A 187 6.69 -4.96 -18.00
C ALA A 187 7.18 -4.29 -19.30
N ILE A 188 6.44 -3.28 -19.81
CA ILE A 188 6.84 -2.50 -20.99
C ILE A 188 8.15 -1.76 -20.73
N PHE A 189 8.27 -1.05 -19.59
CA PHE A 189 9.51 -0.37 -19.22
C PHE A 189 10.69 -1.32 -19.09
N SER A 190 10.49 -2.47 -18.47
CA SER A 190 11.52 -3.51 -18.34
C SER A 190 11.98 -4.02 -19.70
N ALA A 191 11.05 -4.29 -20.60
CA ALA A 191 11.38 -4.73 -21.96
C ALA A 191 12.17 -3.68 -22.74
N LEU A 192 11.81 -2.39 -22.62
CA LEU A 192 12.57 -1.28 -23.22
C LEU A 192 13.99 -1.18 -22.67
N LEU A 193 14.15 -1.27 -21.34
CA LEU A 193 15.45 -1.22 -20.69
C LEU A 193 16.34 -2.41 -21.14
N ILE A 194 15.79 -3.62 -21.20
CA ILE A 194 16.50 -4.81 -21.68
C ILE A 194 16.90 -4.62 -23.16
N GLY A 195 16.01 -4.07 -23.99
CA GLY A 195 16.32 -3.77 -25.39
C GLY A 195 17.47 -2.79 -25.53
N ILE A 196 17.45 -1.68 -24.82
CA ILE A 196 18.51 -0.67 -24.83
C ILE A 196 19.83 -1.26 -24.31
N ALA A 197 19.79 -2.00 -23.22
CA ALA A 197 20.96 -2.65 -22.66
C ALA A 197 21.55 -3.68 -23.64
N GLY A 198 20.71 -4.44 -24.32
CA GLY A 198 21.12 -5.41 -25.36
C GLY A 198 21.82 -4.74 -26.52
N ILE A 199 21.28 -3.66 -27.05
CA ILE A 199 21.91 -2.87 -28.11
C ILE A 199 23.26 -2.28 -27.65
N SER A 200 23.29 -1.72 -26.44
CA SER A 200 24.52 -1.14 -25.86
C SER A 200 25.63 -2.19 -25.71
N LEU A 201 25.25 -3.37 -25.24
CA LEU A 201 26.17 -4.50 -25.09
C LEU A 201 26.69 -4.99 -26.44
N MET A 202 25.83 -5.04 -27.46
CA MET A 202 26.20 -5.42 -28.82
C MET A 202 27.21 -4.42 -29.41
N VAL A 203 26.90 -3.11 -29.29
CA VAL A 203 27.81 -2.05 -29.81
C VAL A 203 29.14 -2.07 -29.05
N GLY A 204 29.09 -2.21 -27.71
CA GLY A 204 30.30 -2.36 -26.89
C GLY A 204 31.10 -3.60 -27.24
N GLY A 205 30.46 -4.73 -27.47
CA GLY A 205 31.08 -5.99 -27.89
C GLY A 205 31.78 -5.86 -29.25
N ILE A 206 31.15 -5.19 -30.23
CA ILE A 206 31.79 -4.90 -31.53
C ILE A 206 33.02 -3.98 -31.36
N GLY A 207 32.94 -2.97 -30.49
CA GLY A 207 34.08 -2.12 -30.16
C GLY A 207 35.27 -2.89 -29.59
N VAL A 208 35.02 -3.76 -28.62
CA VAL A 208 36.06 -4.62 -28.03
C VAL A 208 36.60 -5.61 -29.06
N MET A 209 35.74 -6.20 -29.88
CA MET A 209 36.15 -7.11 -30.98
C MET A 209 37.09 -6.43 -31.95
N ASN A 210 36.77 -5.20 -32.39
CA ASN A 210 37.64 -4.42 -33.32
C ASN A 210 39.04 -4.14 -32.72
N ILE A 211 39.09 -3.75 -31.44
CA ILE A 211 40.38 -3.51 -30.75
C ILE A 211 41.17 -4.81 -30.64
N MET A 212 40.53 -5.91 -30.27
CA MET A 212 41.18 -7.23 -30.16
C MET A 212 41.69 -7.73 -31.51
N LEU A 213 40.93 -7.54 -32.61
CA LEU A 213 41.35 -7.91 -33.95
C LEU A 213 42.61 -7.13 -34.39
N VAL A 214 42.67 -5.82 -34.13
CA VAL A 214 43.84 -5.01 -34.40
C VAL A 214 45.04 -5.51 -33.58
N SER A 215 44.87 -5.71 -32.28
CA SER A 215 45.93 -6.25 -31.39
C SER A 215 46.45 -7.60 -31.84
N VAL A 216 45.59 -8.52 -32.25
CA VAL A 216 45.95 -9.87 -32.71
C VAL A 216 46.71 -9.77 -34.03
N THR A 217 46.27 -8.93 -34.99
CA THR A 217 46.96 -8.75 -36.26
C THR A 217 48.37 -8.14 -36.13
N GLU A 218 48.51 -7.15 -35.21
CA GLU A 218 49.84 -6.56 -34.89
C GLU A 218 50.76 -7.60 -34.26
N ARG A 219 50.29 -8.36 -33.26
CA ARG A 219 51.06 -9.43 -32.61
C ARG A 219 51.44 -10.54 -33.57
N THR A 220 50.55 -10.94 -34.45
CA THR A 220 50.82 -11.96 -35.45
C THR A 220 51.90 -11.50 -36.43
N ARG A 221 51.88 -10.23 -36.84
CA ARG A 221 52.94 -9.63 -37.67
C ARG A 221 54.28 -9.55 -36.97
N GLU A 222 54.30 -9.18 -35.68
CA GLU A 222 55.52 -9.16 -34.83
C GLU A 222 56.13 -10.56 -34.67
N ILE A 223 55.28 -11.56 -34.36
CA ILE A 223 55.73 -12.98 -34.26
C ILE A 223 56.24 -13.51 -35.60
N GLY A 224 55.58 -13.14 -36.71
CA GLY A 224 56.04 -13.51 -38.05
C GLY A 224 57.41 -12.93 -38.41
N LEU A 225 57.66 -11.66 -38.09
CA LEU A 225 58.93 -11.01 -38.23
C LEU A 225 60.05 -11.64 -37.39
N ARG A 226 59.75 -11.93 -36.09
CA ARG A 226 60.74 -12.60 -35.20
C ARG A 226 61.09 -14.00 -35.69
N LYS A 227 60.07 -14.80 -36.11
CA LYS A 227 60.36 -16.12 -36.72
C LYS A 227 61.17 -16.05 -38.00
N ALA A 228 60.96 -15.04 -38.85
CA ALA A 228 61.72 -14.87 -40.09
C ALA A 228 63.19 -14.47 -39.83
N LEU A 229 63.45 -13.82 -38.69
CA LEU A 229 64.80 -13.43 -38.25
C LEU A 229 65.52 -14.48 -37.38
N GLY A 230 64.92 -15.67 -37.20
CA GLY A 230 65.47 -16.80 -36.49
C GLY A 230 65.40 -16.76 -34.94
N ALA A 231 64.49 -15.98 -34.41
CA ALA A 231 64.20 -15.90 -32.96
C ALA A 231 63.02 -16.77 -32.55
#